data_a24ec4afda393e4e58b9e91a71b37339
#
_entry.id   a24ec4afda393e4e58b9e91a71b37339
#
_cell.length_a   1.000
_cell.length_b   1.000
_cell.length_c   1.000
_cell.angle_alpha   90.00
_cell.angle_beta   90.00
_cell.angle_gamma   90.00
#
_symmetry.space_group_name_H-M   'P 1'
#
loop_
_entity.id
_entity.type
_entity.pdbx_description
1 polymer ?
#
loop_
_entity_poly.entity_id
_entity_poly.type
_entity_poly.pdbx_seq_one_letter_code
_entity_poly.pdbx_strand_id
1 'polypeptide(L)'
;SHSYPISVIKLFRLIYTFISFFIFWLVGGTLTLPGIAAMLLGIGMAVDSNIINFTRIKDELKNGVSLKEANEKGNKNSIGTIIDANVTTLIVAVILFIFGESSIKGFATMLMISIFATMFIMVILTRILLNKIVKTGYFDNKTKAFIGAKNSLHIVEKAKKFDFVKNNKFYLMIVGLILVLGFVSIYFKGFKLSVEFKGGTSISINSENKINVSDVKQEIESMGYTVYDEEI
;
A
#
# COMPACT_ATOMS: atom_id res chain seq x y z
N SER A 1 2.79 -25.13 15.33
CA SER A 1 2.89 -25.58 13.94
C SER A 1 2.63 -24.37 13.04
N HIS A 2 3.68 -23.86 12.39
CA HIS A 2 3.57 -22.73 11.47
C HIS A 2 2.72 -23.13 10.27
N SER A 3 1.71 -22.33 9.97
CA SER A 3 0.90 -22.50 8.77
C SER A 3 1.79 -22.25 7.55
N TYR A 4 1.99 -23.25 6.71
CA TYR A 4 2.83 -23.18 5.51
C TYR A 4 2.55 -21.96 4.59
N PRO A 5 1.28 -21.51 4.40
CA PRO A 5 1.03 -20.32 3.60
C PRO A 5 1.65 -19.05 4.20
N ILE A 6 1.75 -18.93 5.53
CA ILE A 6 2.39 -17.81 6.20
C ILE A 6 3.90 -17.78 5.89
N SER A 7 4.55 -18.94 5.85
CA SER A 7 5.96 -19.04 5.50
C SER A 7 6.21 -18.68 4.03
N VAL A 8 5.33 -19.10 3.14
CA VAL A 8 5.38 -18.75 1.70
C VAL A 8 5.18 -17.24 1.52
N ILE A 9 4.20 -16.64 2.19
CA ILE A 9 3.97 -15.18 2.14
C ILE A 9 5.18 -14.41 2.69
N LYS A 10 5.80 -14.88 3.78
CA LYS A 10 7.02 -14.25 4.32
C LYS A 10 8.18 -14.33 3.32
N LEU A 11 8.36 -15.46 2.66
CA LEU A 11 9.39 -15.63 1.63
C LEU A 11 9.16 -14.68 0.45
N PHE A 12 7.93 -14.59 -0.06
CA PHE A 12 7.59 -13.66 -1.15
C PHE A 12 7.85 -12.20 -0.76
N ARG A 13 7.49 -11.82 0.47
CA ARG A 13 7.76 -10.47 0.97
C ARG A 13 9.25 -10.15 1.00
N LEU A 14 10.07 -11.11 1.43
CA LEU A 14 11.52 -10.96 1.47
C LEU A 14 12.11 -10.82 0.06
N ILE A 15 11.70 -11.69 -0.87
CA ILE A 15 12.11 -11.64 -2.28
C ILE A 15 11.67 -10.30 -2.91
N TYR A 16 10.44 -9.87 -2.67
CA TYR A 16 9.92 -8.59 -3.15
C TYR A 16 10.76 -7.42 -2.66
N THR A 17 11.03 -7.36 -1.35
CA THR A 17 11.83 -6.30 -0.76
C THR A 17 13.22 -6.25 -1.38
N PHE A 18 13.88 -7.40 -1.53
CA PHE A 18 15.19 -7.49 -2.16
C PHE A 18 15.18 -7.02 -3.61
N ILE A 19 14.23 -7.49 -4.41
CA ILE A 19 14.09 -7.10 -5.83
C ILE A 19 13.81 -5.61 -5.95
N SER A 20 12.93 -5.05 -5.10
CA SER A 20 12.62 -3.62 -5.13
C SER A 20 13.84 -2.75 -4.81
N PHE A 21 14.62 -3.12 -3.80
CA PHE A 21 15.88 -2.44 -3.50
C PHE A 21 16.92 -2.58 -4.61
N PHE A 22 17.04 -3.77 -5.20
CA PHE A 22 17.96 -4.03 -6.28
C PHE A 22 17.65 -3.19 -7.52
N ILE A 23 16.37 -3.13 -7.93
CA ILE A 23 15.95 -2.31 -9.05
C ILE A 23 16.18 -0.82 -8.75
N PHE A 24 15.87 -0.37 -7.54
CA PHE A 24 16.09 1.01 -7.12
C PHE A 24 17.57 1.41 -7.18
N TRP A 25 18.44 0.54 -6.69
CA TRP A 25 19.89 0.72 -6.80
C TRP A 25 20.35 0.77 -8.25
N LEU A 26 19.84 -0.11 -9.10
CA LEU A 26 20.21 -0.21 -10.52
C LEU A 26 19.80 1.05 -11.31
N VAL A 27 18.67 1.65 -10.97
CA VAL A 27 18.18 2.91 -11.57
C VAL A 27 18.97 4.14 -11.04
N GLY A 28 19.83 3.95 -10.04
CA GLY A 28 20.58 5.06 -9.44
C GLY A 28 19.70 6.03 -8.61
N GLY A 29 18.60 5.52 -8.07
CA GLY A 29 17.67 6.32 -7.30
C GLY A 29 18.25 6.85 -5.99
N THR A 30 17.97 8.10 -5.65
CA THR A 30 18.30 8.67 -4.34
C THR A 30 17.21 8.33 -3.34
N LEU A 31 17.60 7.73 -2.20
CA LEU A 31 16.64 7.33 -1.16
C LEU A 31 16.19 8.57 -0.37
N THR A 32 15.02 9.08 -0.70
CA THR A 32 14.36 10.17 0.00
C THR A 32 13.38 9.63 1.06
N LEU A 33 13.03 10.44 2.07
CA LEU A 33 12.04 10.05 3.08
C LEU A 33 10.69 9.65 2.43
N PRO A 34 10.12 10.41 1.49
CA PRO A 34 8.94 9.98 0.74
C PRO A 34 9.17 8.69 -0.07
N GLY A 35 10.37 8.48 -0.61
CA GLY A 35 10.72 7.24 -1.32
C GLY A 35 10.68 6.00 -0.43
N ILE A 36 11.11 6.12 0.84
CA ILE A 36 10.96 5.06 1.84
C ILE A 36 9.48 4.77 2.11
N ALA A 37 8.66 5.81 2.24
CA ALA A 37 7.22 5.64 2.42
C ALA A 37 6.56 4.91 1.24
N ALA A 38 6.94 5.25 -0.01
CA ALA A 38 6.48 4.56 -1.22
C ALA A 38 6.89 3.08 -1.23
N MET A 39 8.10 2.76 -0.79
CA MET A 39 8.57 1.38 -0.68
C MET A 39 7.74 0.58 0.34
N LEU A 40 7.47 1.14 1.52
CA LEU A 40 6.63 0.51 2.53
C LEU A 40 5.21 0.29 2.03
N LEU A 41 4.65 1.26 1.30
CA LEU A 41 3.36 1.13 0.62
C LEU A 41 3.38 -0.01 -0.40
N GLY A 42 4.44 -0.12 -1.20
CA GLY A 42 4.64 -1.20 -2.16
C GLY A 42 4.70 -2.58 -1.52
N ILE A 43 5.37 -2.72 -0.36
CA ILE A 43 5.36 -3.96 0.41
C ILE A 43 3.93 -4.32 0.85
N GLY A 44 3.14 -3.33 1.29
CA GLY A 44 1.72 -3.51 1.62
C GLY A 44 0.92 -4.05 0.44
N MET A 45 1.01 -3.40 -0.72
CA MET A 45 0.33 -3.82 -1.96
C MET A 45 0.73 -5.23 -2.41
N ALA A 46 1.99 -5.61 -2.25
CA ALA A 46 2.45 -6.96 -2.56
C ALA A 46 1.81 -8.01 -1.62
N VAL A 47 1.66 -7.68 -0.35
CA VAL A 47 0.96 -8.55 0.63
C VAL A 47 -0.52 -8.67 0.28
N ASP A 48 -1.19 -7.57 -0.06
CA ASP A 48 -2.60 -7.56 -0.44
C ASP A 48 -2.84 -8.40 -1.70
N SER A 49 -1.99 -8.31 -2.70
CA SER A 49 -2.05 -9.13 -3.91
C SER A 49 -1.95 -10.63 -3.59
N ASN A 50 -1.08 -11.01 -2.65
CA ASN A 50 -1.00 -12.38 -2.15
C ASN A 50 -2.29 -12.80 -1.44
N ILE A 51 -2.84 -11.95 -0.58
CA ILE A 51 -4.08 -12.23 0.16
C ILE A 51 -5.23 -12.46 -0.81
N ILE A 52 -5.36 -11.62 -1.84
CA ILE A 52 -6.40 -11.77 -2.88
C ILE A 52 -6.26 -13.13 -3.55
N ASN A 53 -5.06 -13.50 -3.99
CA ASN A 53 -4.81 -14.78 -4.66
C ASN A 53 -5.14 -15.97 -3.76
N PHE A 54 -4.64 -16.00 -2.53
CA PHE A 54 -4.91 -17.08 -1.58
C PHE A 54 -6.39 -17.15 -1.18
N THR A 55 -7.08 -16.02 -1.10
CA THR A 55 -8.52 -15.99 -0.80
C THR A 55 -9.31 -16.64 -1.93
N ARG A 56 -8.98 -16.35 -3.19
CA ARG A 56 -9.61 -16.99 -4.36
C ARG A 56 -9.37 -18.49 -4.39
N ILE A 57 -8.14 -18.93 -4.14
CA ILE A 57 -7.83 -20.38 -4.04
C ILE A 57 -8.64 -21.03 -2.90
N LYS A 58 -8.75 -20.36 -1.76
CA LYS A 58 -9.51 -20.86 -0.61
C LYS A 58 -11.01 -20.96 -0.92
N ASP A 59 -11.57 -20.04 -1.65
CA ASP A 59 -12.98 -20.05 -2.03
C ASP A 59 -13.27 -21.19 -2.99
N GLU A 60 -12.40 -21.45 -3.97
CA GLU A 60 -12.51 -22.61 -4.86
C GLU A 60 -12.41 -23.94 -4.09
N LEU A 61 -11.51 -24.02 -3.11
CA LEU A 61 -11.41 -25.24 -2.26
C LEU A 61 -12.67 -25.47 -1.41
N LYS A 62 -13.37 -24.40 -0.98
CA LYS A 62 -14.66 -24.55 -0.29
C LYS A 62 -15.75 -25.12 -1.20
N ASN A 63 -15.65 -24.87 -2.51
CA ASN A 63 -16.56 -25.42 -3.52
C ASN A 63 -16.29 -26.93 -3.80
N GLY A 64 -15.32 -27.53 -3.11
CA GLY A 64 -15.05 -28.97 -3.14
C GLY A 64 -14.15 -29.43 -4.30
N VAL A 65 -13.52 -28.49 -5.04
CA VAL A 65 -12.58 -28.85 -6.12
C VAL A 65 -11.21 -29.28 -5.55
N SER A 66 -10.45 -30.02 -6.34
CA SER A 66 -9.09 -30.46 -5.95
C SER A 66 -8.16 -29.28 -5.74
N LEU A 67 -7.09 -29.44 -4.93
CA LEU A 67 -6.12 -28.39 -4.68
C LEU A 67 -5.47 -27.86 -5.97
N LYS A 68 -5.20 -28.73 -6.92
CA LYS A 68 -4.63 -28.36 -8.22
C LYS A 68 -5.59 -27.47 -9.02
N GLU A 69 -6.84 -27.88 -9.11
CA GLU A 69 -7.87 -27.11 -9.82
C GLU A 69 -8.19 -25.78 -9.13
N ALA A 70 -8.27 -25.78 -7.78
CA ALA A 70 -8.45 -24.58 -6.99
C ALA A 70 -7.30 -23.57 -7.18
N ASN A 71 -6.06 -24.05 -7.27
CA ASN A 71 -4.91 -23.19 -7.55
C ASN A 71 -4.97 -22.61 -8.96
N GLU A 72 -5.33 -23.39 -9.99
CA GLU A 72 -5.46 -22.89 -11.35
C GLU A 72 -6.58 -21.85 -11.49
N LYS A 73 -7.77 -22.14 -10.98
CA LYS A 73 -8.92 -21.23 -10.97
C LYS A 73 -8.67 -19.98 -10.13
N GLY A 74 -8.17 -20.14 -8.92
CA GLY A 74 -7.88 -19.04 -8.01
C GLY A 74 -6.84 -18.07 -8.59
N ASN A 75 -5.77 -18.60 -9.18
CA ASN A 75 -4.76 -17.81 -9.86
C ASN A 75 -5.36 -17.06 -11.09
N LYS A 76 -6.21 -17.71 -11.88
CA LYS A 76 -6.86 -17.10 -13.04
C LYS A 76 -7.80 -15.98 -12.60
N ASN A 77 -8.63 -16.21 -11.59
CA ASN A 77 -9.65 -15.28 -11.13
C ASN A 77 -9.08 -14.09 -10.34
N SER A 78 -7.86 -14.22 -9.78
CA SER A 78 -7.22 -13.13 -9.04
C SER A 78 -6.47 -12.13 -9.92
N ILE A 79 -6.04 -12.53 -11.13
CA ILE A 79 -5.20 -11.65 -11.99
C ILE A 79 -5.88 -10.32 -12.28
N GLY A 80 -7.11 -10.34 -12.80
CA GLY A 80 -7.82 -9.12 -13.18
C GLY A 80 -7.83 -8.14 -12.01
N THR A 81 -8.26 -8.59 -10.84
CA THR A 81 -8.31 -7.75 -9.63
C THR A 81 -6.95 -7.18 -9.24
N ILE A 82 -5.87 -7.99 -9.33
CA ILE A 82 -4.51 -7.54 -9.01
C ILE A 82 -4.01 -6.52 -10.02
N ILE A 83 -4.25 -6.75 -11.31
CA ILE A 83 -3.85 -5.82 -12.37
C ILE A 83 -4.60 -4.50 -12.23
N ASP A 84 -5.92 -4.53 -12.07
CA ASP A 84 -6.77 -3.33 -11.96
C ASP A 84 -6.33 -2.44 -10.79
N ALA A 85 -6.08 -3.04 -9.61
CA ALA A 85 -5.61 -2.31 -8.45
C ALA A 85 -4.24 -1.65 -8.68
N ASN A 86 -3.32 -2.36 -9.31
CA ASN A 86 -1.97 -1.85 -9.58
C ASN A 86 -1.96 -0.81 -10.71
N VAL A 87 -2.78 -0.97 -11.75
CA VAL A 87 -2.91 0.01 -12.84
C VAL A 87 -3.46 1.33 -12.31
N THR A 88 -4.47 1.29 -11.44
CA THR A 88 -5.02 2.51 -10.81
C THR A 88 -3.94 3.26 -10.04
N THR A 89 -3.15 2.57 -9.23
CA THR A 89 -2.05 3.18 -8.48
C THR A 89 -0.92 3.67 -9.39
N LEU A 90 -0.66 2.96 -10.50
CA LEU A 90 0.34 3.37 -11.48
C LEU A 90 -0.04 4.69 -12.16
N ILE A 91 -1.32 4.88 -12.50
CA ILE A 91 -1.81 6.15 -13.07
C ILE A 91 -1.51 7.30 -12.10
N VAL A 92 -1.82 7.13 -10.81
CA VAL A 92 -1.52 8.14 -9.79
C VAL A 92 -0.03 8.39 -9.70
N ALA A 93 0.81 7.35 -9.70
CA ALA A 93 2.26 7.49 -9.64
C ALA A 93 2.82 8.26 -10.86
N VAL A 94 2.29 7.99 -12.07
CA VAL A 94 2.69 8.72 -13.28
C VAL A 94 2.30 10.20 -13.19
N ILE A 95 1.10 10.51 -12.72
CA ILE A 95 0.66 11.91 -12.51
C ILE A 95 1.59 12.61 -11.52
N LEU A 96 1.89 11.98 -10.38
CA LEU A 96 2.80 12.53 -9.38
C LEU A 96 4.23 12.69 -9.91
N PHE A 97 4.68 11.83 -10.82
CA PHE A 97 5.99 11.97 -11.46
C PHE A 97 6.06 13.16 -12.42
N ILE A 98 4.99 13.39 -13.18
CA ILE A 98 4.94 14.50 -14.16
C ILE A 98 4.82 15.85 -13.46
N PHE A 99 3.90 15.96 -12.50
CA PHE A 99 3.54 17.25 -11.88
C PHE A 99 4.22 17.50 -10.54
N GLY A 100 4.84 16.48 -9.92
CA GLY A 100 5.47 16.61 -8.62
C GLY A 100 6.82 17.31 -8.68
N GLU A 101 7.23 17.89 -7.57
CA GLU A 101 8.56 18.43 -7.34
C GLU A 101 9.55 17.34 -6.89
N SER A 102 10.80 17.71 -6.65
CA SER A 102 11.94 16.81 -6.39
C SER A 102 11.61 15.64 -5.43
N SER A 103 11.06 15.93 -4.25
CA SER A 103 10.71 14.92 -3.25
C SER A 103 9.55 14.03 -3.69
N ILE A 104 8.54 14.61 -4.34
CA ILE A 104 7.36 13.91 -4.85
C ILE A 104 7.75 13.03 -6.03
N LYS A 105 8.66 13.49 -6.90
CA LYS A 105 9.21 12.67 -8.00
C LYS A 105 9.94 11.43 -7.47
N GLY A 106 10.71 11.59 -6.39
CA GLY A 106 11.37 10.46 -5.72
C GLY A 106 10.37 9.43 -5.20
N PHE A 107 9.29 9.89 -4.55
CA PHE A 107 8.17 9.04 -4.12
C PHE A 107 7.53 8.32 -5.31
N ALA A 108 7.17 9.06 -6.36
CA ALA A 108 6.50 8.51 -7.54
C ALA A 108 7.35 7.47 -8.27
N THR A 109 8.65 7.73 -8.42
CA THR A 109 9.60 6.78 -9.03
C THR A 109 9.66 5.49 -8.23
N MET A 110 9.83 5.59 -6.90
CA MET A 110 9.86 4.41 -6.05
C MET A 110 8.55 3.64 -6.05
N LEU A 111 7.42 4.35 -6.11
CA LEU A 111 6.10 3.74 -6.20
C LEU A 111 5.92 2.98 -7.52
N MET A 112 6.33 3.56 -8.66
CA MET A 112 6.30 2.87 -9.97
C MET A 112 7.16 1.60 -9.94
N ILE A 113 8.39 1.68 -9.44
CA ILE A 113 9.29 0.52 -9.30
C ILE A 113 8.61 -0.56 -8.45
N SER A 114 8.02 -0.18 -7.33
CA SER A 114 7.30 -1.09 -6.42
C SER A 114 6.13 -1.78 -7.10
N ILE A 115 5.36 -1.07 -7.92
CA ILE A 115 4.22 -1.62 -8.67
C ILE A 115 4.72 -2.63 -9.71
N PHE A 116 5.72 -2.29 -10.52
CA PHE A 116 6.28 -3.22 -11.50
C PHE A 116 6.87 -4.47 -10.84
N ALA A 117 7.60 -4.30 -9.73
CA ALA A 117 8.11 -5.43 -8.95
C ALA A 117 6.96 -6.31 -8.40
N THR A 118 5.89 -5.70 -7.88
CA THR A 118 4.70 -6.42 -7.40
C THR A 118 4.05 -7.22 -8.52
N MET A 119 3.80 -6.60 -9.66
CA MET A 119 3.19 -7.27 -10.82
C MET A 119 4.05 -8.44 -11.30
N PHE A 120 5.36 -8.24 -11.42
CA PHE A 120 6.29 -9.30 -11.84
C PHE A 120 6.29 -10.47 -10.85
N ILE A 121 6.44 -10.20 -9.57
CA ILE A 121 6.51 -11.22 -8.52
C ILE A 121 5.16 -11.93 -8.39
N MET A 122 4.04 -11.20 -8.35
CA MET A 122 2.72 -11.77 -8.12
C MET A 122 2.20 -12.53 -9.33
N VAL A 123 2.31 -11.96 -10.53
CA VAL A 123 1.75 -12.57 -11.72
C VAL A 123 2.61 -13.73 -12.25
N ILE A 124 3.94 -13.65 -12.08
CA ILE A 124 4.85 -14.64 -12.65
C ILE A 124 5.42 -15.56 -11.57
N LEU A 125 6.18 -15.01 -10.62
CA LEU A 125 6.96 -15.83 -9.68
C LEU A 125 6.07 -16.61 -8.71
N THR A 126 5.05 -15.98 -8.15
CA THR A 126 4.12 -16.62 -7.21
C THR A 126 3.41 -17.81 -7.86
N ARG A 127 2.97 -17.65 -9.11
CA ARG A 127 2.31 -18.73 -9.87
C ARG A 127 3.21 -19.91 -10.15
N ILE A 128 4.43 -19.63 -10.61
CA ILE A 128 5.40 -20.69 -10.90
C ILE A 128 5.69 -21.48 -9.63
N LEU A 129 5.91 -20.81 -8.51
CA LEU A 129 6.20 -21.44 -7.24
C LEU A 129 5.01 -22.21 -6.67
N LEU A 130 3.81 -21.62 -6.66
CA LEU A 130 2.62 -22.30 -6.21
C LEU A 130 2.29 -23.52 -7.06
N ASN A 131 2.39 -23.42 -8.38
CA ASN A 131 2.18 -24.55 -9.29
C ASN A 131 3.20 -25.66 -9.03
N LYS A 132 4.47 -25.33 -8.78
CA LYS A 132 5.47 -26.33 -8.43
C LYS A 132 5.13 -26.99 -7.08
N ILE A 133 4.79 -26.22 -6.04
CA ILE A 133 4.43 -26.74 -4.72
C ILE A 133 3.20 -27.65 -4.80
N VAL A 134 2.17 -27.25 -5.55
CA VAL A 134 0.95 -28.05 -5.71
C VAL A 134 1.24 -29.34 -6.50
N LYS A 135 2.09 -29.28 -7.54
CA LYS A 135 2.49 -30.46 -8.31
C LYS A 135 3.25 -31.50 -7.52
N THR A 136 3.86 -31.16 -6.38
CA THR A 136 4.53 -32.16 -5.52
C THR A 136 3.54 -33.12 -4.83
N GLY A 137 2.23 -32.84 -4.83
CA GLY A 137 1.21 -33.66 -4.18
C GLY A 137 1.27 -33.66 -2.64
N TYR A 138 2.24 -32.99 -2.04
CA TYR A 138 2.45 -33.01 -0.58
C TYR A 138 1.25 -32.49 0.22
N PHE A 139 0.48 -31.60 -0.37
CA PHE A 139 -0.66 -30.94 0.27
C PHE A 139 -2.03 -31.54 -0.09
N ASP A 140 -2.11 -32.53 -0.98
CA ASP A 140 -3.38 -33.11 -1.43
C ASP A 140 -4.21 -33.67 -0.27
N ASN A 141 -3.56 -34.32 0.68
CA ASN A 141 -4.20 -34.81 1.91
C ASN A 141 -4.14 -33.81 3.08
N LYS A 142 -3.54 -32.62 2.92
CA LYS A 142 -3.33 -31.62 3.94
C LYS A 142 -3.83 -30.24 3.52
N THR A 143 -4.93 -30.18 2.77
CA THR A 143 -5.52 -28.92 2.26
C THR A 143 -5.80 -27.92 3.36
N LYS A 144 -6.22 -28.37 4.56
CA LYS A 144 -6.39 -27.51 5.74
C LYS A 144 -5.09 -26.85 6.21
N ALA A 145 -3.96 -27.52 6.05
CA ALA A 145 -2.64 -26.95 6.38
C ALA A 145 -2.18 -25.95 5.32
N PHE A 146 -2.49 -26.20 4.03
CA PHE A 146 -2.23 -25.28 2.94
C PHE A 146 -3.01 -23.95 3.10
N ILE A 147 -4.27 -24.02 3.53
CA ILE A 147 -5.14 -22.84 3.72
C ILE A 147 -4.85 -22.09 5.04
N GLY A 148 -4.09 -22.68 5.97
CA GLY A 148 -3.88 -22.10 7.29
C GLY A 148 -5.12 -22.11 8.20
N ALA A 149 -6.08 -23.00 7.96
CA ALA A 149 -7.43 -22.98 8.51
C ALA A 149 -7.55 -23.57 9.92
N LYS A 150 -6.61 -23.32 10.84
CA LYS A 150 -6.80 -23.81 12.21
C LYS A 150 -7.76 -22.97 13.07
N ASN A 151 -8.04 -21.71 12.71
CA ASN A 151 -8.90 -20.82 13.51
C ASN A 151 -9.85 -19.88 12.72
N SER A 152 -9.86 -19.93 11.40
CA SER A 152 -10.67 -18.97 10.62
C SER A 152 -12.17 -19.25 10.66
N LEU A 153 -12.58 -20.49 10.94
CA LEU A 153 -14.00 -20.87 11.01
C LEU A 153 -14.70 -20.24 12.23
N HIS A 154 -14.03 -20.13 13.36
CA HIS A 154 -14.62 -19.58 14.60
C HIS A 154 -14.84 -18.05 14.52
N ILE A 155 -13.96 -17.32 13.82
CA ILE A 155 -14.11 -15.87 13.62
C ILE A 155 -15.24 -15.59 12.63
N VAL A 156 -15.36 -16.40 11.58
CA VAL A 156 -16.41 -16.27 10.55
C VAL A 156 -17.79 -16.62 11.14
N GLU A 157 -17.90 -17.63 12.03
CA GLU A 157 -19.16 -17.94 12.71
C GLU A 157 -19.60 -16.85 13.68
N LYS A 158 -18.67 -16.22 14.40
CA LYS A 158 -18.95 -15.08 15.28
C LYS A 158 -19.35 -13.83 14.47
N ALA A 159 -18.75 -13.59 13.31
CA ALA A 159 -19.09 -12.50 12.42
C ALA A 159 -20.45 -12.70 11.71
N LYS A 160 -20.85 -13.96 11.43
CA LYS A 160 -22.19 -14.29 10.89
C LYS A 160 -23.34 -13.91 11.82
N LYS A 161 -23.09 -13.78 13.13
CA LYS A 161 -24.12 -13.30 14.11
C LYS A 161 -24.38 -11.81 14.02
N PHE A 162 -23.49 -11.04 13.36
CA PHE A 162 -23.65 -9.60 13.20
C PHE A 162 -24.21 -9.31 11.81
N ASP A 163 -25.50 -9.05 11.73
CA ASP A 163 -26.18 -8.76 10.46
C ASP A 163 -25.99 -7.27 10.12
N PHE A 164 -24.87 -6.99 9.44
CA PHE A 164 -24.53 -5.64 9.00
C PHE A 164 -25.57 -5.07 8.01
N VAL A 165 -26.23 -5.93 7.24
CA VAL A 165 -27.20 -5.51 6.22
C VAL A 165 -28.49 -5.05 6.88
N LYS A 166 -28.93 -5.72 7.95
CA LYS A 166 -30.15 -5.37 8.67
C LYS A 166 -30.08 -3.99 9.36
N ASN A 167 -28.86 -3.59 9.79
CA ASN A 167 -28.64 -2.33 10.50
C ASN A 167 -27.96 -1.25 9.63
N ASN A 168 -28.07 -1.35 8.30
CA ASN A 168 -27.40 -0.43 7.37
C ASN A 168 -27.73 1.04 7.63
N LYS A 169 -28.97 1.38 8.01
CA LYS A 169 -29.39 2.75 8.31
C LYS A 169 -28.61 3.34 9.50
N PHE A 170 -28.33 2.53 10.51
CA PHE A 170 -27.55 2.97 11.68
C PHE A 170 -26.09 3.26 11.30
N TYR A 171 -25.48 2.41 10.48
CA TYR A 171 -24.11 2.64 10.00
C TYR A 171 -24.03 3.84 9.07
N LEU A 172 -25.00 4.01 8.14
CA LEU A 172 -25.07 5.19 7.29
C LEU A 172 -25.23 6.48 8.10
N MET A 173 -26.01 6.44 9.19
CA MET A 173 -26.16 7.59 10.08
C MET A 173 -24.83 7.94 10.78
N ILE A 174 -24.07 6.94 11.25
CA ILE A 174 -22.75 7.16 11.87
C ILE A 174 -21.78 7.76 10.84
N VAL A 175 -21.72 7.19 9.64
CA VAL A 175 -20.84 7.70 8.58
C VAL A 175 -21.26 9.13 8.19
N GLY A 176 -22.56 9.38 8.05
CA GLY A 176 -23.09 10.72 7.80
C GLY A 176 -22.71 11.72 8.89
N LEU A 177 -22.80 11.32 10.16
CA LEU A 177 -22.38 12.16 11.28
C LEU A 177 -20.88 12.49 11.22
N ILE A 178 -20.03 11.49 10.96
CA ILE A 178 -18.59 11.70 10.82
C ILE A 178 -18.26 12.67 9.68
N LEU A 179 -18.93 12.51 8.52
CA LEU A 179 -18.75 13.42 7.38
C LEU A 179 -19.17 14.86 7.73
N VAL A 180 -20.33 15.04 8.38
CA VAL A 180 -20.79 16.36 8.82
C VAL A 180 -19.81 17.00 9.80
N LEU A 181 -19.33 16.25 10.80
CA LEU A 181 -18.31 16.73 11.73
C LEU A 181 -17.00 17.09 11.03
N GLY A 182 -16.62 16.31 10.02
CA GLY A 182 -15.45 16.60 9.18
C GLY A 182 -15.61 17.93 8.43
N PHE A 183 -16.71 18.12 7.73
CA PHE A 183 -17.01 19.38 7.03
C PHE A 183 -17.10 20.58 7.97
N VAL A 184 -17.75 20.43 9.13
CA VAL A 184 -17.81 21.47 10.15
C VAL A 184 -16.41 21.83 10.66
N SER A 185 -15.57 20.83 10.91
CA SER A 185 -14.18 21.06 11.33
C SER A 185 -13.38 21.83 10.28
N ILE A 186 -13.51 21.48 9.00
CA ILE A 186 -12.87 22.17 7.88
C ILE A 186 -13.38 23.61 7.78
N TYR A 187 -14.68 23.84 7.94
CA TYR A 187 -15.27 25.17 7.89
C TYR A 187 -14.74 26.10 8.99
N PHE A 188 -14.58 25.59 10.23
CA PHE A 188 -14.11 26.41 11.36
C PHE A 188 -12.57 26.53 11.43
N LYS A 189 -11.83 25.48 11.09
CA LYS A 189 -10.36 25.48 11.22
C LYS A 189 -9.62 25.76 9.90
N GLY A 190 -10.30 25.62 8.76
CA GLY A 190 -9.66 25.70 7.45
C GLY A 190 -8.62 24.57 7.24
N PHE A 191 -7.94 24.62 6.10
CA PHE A 191 -6.77 23.81 5.81
C PHE A 191 -5.50 24.64 5.96
N LYS A 192 -4.52 24.16 6.72
CA LYS A 192 -3.16 24.65 6.63
C LYS A 192 -2.54 24.06 5.35
N LEU A 193 -2.50 24.84 4.31
CA LEU A 193 -1.89 24.42 3.04
C LEU A 193 -0.39 24.62 3.10
N SER A 194 0.38 23.63 2.62
CA SER A 194 1.83 23.76 2.45
C SER A 194 2.18 24.75 1.34
N VAL A 195 3.45 25.13 1.26
CA VAL A 195 4.00 26.06 0.27
C VAL A 195 3.67 25.62 -1.17
N GLU A 196 3.61 24.32 -1.43
CA GLU A 196 3.28 23.72 -2.74
C GLU A 196 1.88 24.11 -3.24
N PHE A 197 0.93 24.33 -2.32
CA PHE A 197 -0.45 24.72 -2.64
C PHE A 197 -0.70 26.22 -2.53
N LYS A 198 0.07 26.93 -1.69
CA LYS A 198 -0.03 28.39 -1.54
C LYS A 198 0.75 29.14 -2.63
N GLY A 199 1.71 28.46 -3.27
CA GLY A 199 2.71 29.07 -4.11
C GLY A 199 3.74 29.84 -3.26
N GLY A 200 5.00 29.77 -3.62
CA GLY A 200 6.09 30.41 -2.90
C GLY A 200 7.37 29.58 -2.96
N THR A 201 8.39 30.05 -2.27
CA THR A 201 9.69 29.36 -2.17
C THR A 201 9.97 29.02 -0.73
N SER A 202 10.38 27.77 -0.46
CA SER A 202 10.87 27.32 0.84
C SER A 202 12.39 27.47 0.87
N ILE A 203 12.91 28.17 1.87
CA ILE A 203 14.35 28.35 2.09
C ILE A 203 14.70 27.71 3.42
N SER A 204 15.62 26.72 3.39
CA SER A 204 16.17 26.12 4.60
C SER A 204 17.55 26.70 4.88
N ILE A 205 17.72 27.30 6.05
CA ILE A 205 18.98 27.89 6.48
C ILE A 205 19.56 27.00 7.59
N ASN A 206 20.70 26.35 7.31
CA ASN A 206 21.46 25.64 8.33
C ASN A 206 22.54 26.55 8.91
N SER A 207 22.56 26.72 10.21
CA SER A 207 23.61 27.49 10.92
C SER A 207 24.12 26.72 12.13
N GLU A 208 25.43 26.80 12.35
CA GLU A 208 26.07 26.24 13.55
C GLU A 208 25.76 27.05 14.82
N ASN A 209 25.37 28.32 14.64
CA ASN A 209 25.01 29.23 15.75
C ASN A 209 23.48 29.38 15.80
N LYS A 210 22.94 29.61 17.00
CA LYS A 210 21.51 29.94 17.15
C LYS A 210 21.18 31.21 16.39
N ILE A 211 20.37 31.09 15.35
CA ILE A 211 19.83 32.22 14.61
C ILE A 211 18.55 32.63 15.30
N ASN A 212 18.37 33.93 15.46
CA ASN A 212 17.10 34.48 15.89
C ASN A 212 16.16 34.57 14.65
N VAL A 213 15.14 33.76 14.64
CA VAL A 213 14.20 33.64 13.50
C VAL A 213 13.52 34.97 13.19
N SER A 214 13.23 35.78 14.21
CA SER A 214 12.62 37.11 14.05
C SER A 214 13.52 38.10 13.28
N ASP A 215 14.85 38.03 13.45
CA ASP A 215 15.76 38.92 12.76
C ASP A 215 15.87 38.56 11.28
N VAL A 216 15.92 37.26 10.96
CA VAL A 216 15.90 36.76 9.58
C VAL A 216 14.60 37.12 8.87
N LYS A 217 13.47 37.00 9.58
CA LYS A 217 12.17 37.38 9.04
C LYS A 217 12.11 38.86 8.68
N GLN A 218 12.56 39.75 9.59
CA GLN A 218 12.62 41.17 9.35
C GLN A 218 13.49 41.53 8.13
N GLU A 219 14.61 40.84 7.97
CA GLU A 219 15.52 41.08 6.86
C GLU A 219 14.89 40.62 5.53
N ILE A 220 14.24 39.47 5.48
CA ILE A 220 13.50 38.99 4.30
C ILE A 220 12.33 39.92 3.96
N GLU A 221 11.57 40.39 4.95
CA GLU A 221 10.49 41.35 4.75
C GLU A 221 10.99 42.70 4.27
N SER A 222 12.16 43.14 4.72
CA SER A 222 12.80 44.37 4.26
C SER A 222 13.22 44.32 2.78
N MET A 223 13.45 43.10 2.25
CA MET A 223 13.73 42.86 0.82
C MET A 223 12.47 42.82 -0.05
N GLY A 224 11.28 43.03 0.54
CA GLY A 224 10.01 43.05 -0.17
C GLY A 224 9.31 41.69 -0.32
N TYR A 225 9.76 40.68 0.38
CA TYR A 225 9.13 39.35 0.39
C TYR A 225 8.22 39.19 1.62
N THR A 226 7.15 38.41 1.49
CA THR A 226 6.24 38.11 2.61
C THR A 226 6.55 36.71 3.16
N VAL A 227 6.82 36.61 4.45
CA VAL A 227 7.04 35.34 5.15
C VAL A 227 5.71 34.81 5.68
N TYR A 228 5.28 33.62 5.24
CA TYR A 228 3.98 33.04 5.59
C TYR A 228 4.05 32.01 6.72
N ASP A 229 5.16 31.29 6.85
CA ASP A 229 5.31 30.23 7.85
C ASP A 229 6.79 30.10 8.24
N GLU A 230 7.05 29.85 9.50
CA GLU A 230 8.39 29.65 10.05
C GLU A 230 8.36 28.39 10.90
N GLU A 231 9.22 27.41 10.56
CA GLU A 231 9.47 26.21 11.39
C GLU A 231 10.87 26.31 12.01
N ILE A 232 10.97 26.04 13.33
CA ILE A 232 12.20 26.11 14.13
C ILE A 232 12.73 24.69 14.32
#